data_eef6896d28b7c4d58b7f7cc6a279628e
#
_entry.id   eef6896d28b7c4d58b7f7cc6a279628e
#
_cell.length_a   1.000
_cell.length_b   1.000
_cell.length_c   1.000
_cell.angle_alpha   90.00
_cell.angle_beta   90.00
_cell.angle_gamma   90.00
#
_symmetry.space_group_name_H-M   'P 1'
#
loop_
_entity.id
_entity.type
_entity.pdbx_description
1 polymer ?
#
loop_
_entity_poly.entity_id
_entity_poly.type
_entity_poly.pdbx_seq_one_letter_code
_entity_poly.pdbx_strand_id
1 'polypeptide(L)'
;GSEMCIRDRIESLRCGGICMSIRENLERMEEISLSPFATLSVNSRGRDREEPQCDIRPVFQRDRDRILHCKSFRRLKHKTQVFLSPKGDHYRTRLTHTLEVSQNARTIAKALRLNEDLVEAIALGHDLGHTPFGHAGERILNELCDEGYRHNEQSVRIVEKLEKDGKGLNLTWEVRDGILNHQTSMMPHTLEGKIVRLSDKIAYINHDIDDAIRAKVMSEEDIPLEIRKVLGMTTKERLNTLIHNIIMNSMGKNDIVMSEEIGGAMQDLRKFMFQKVYTNPAAKGEEAKAERLLCELYAHYMGHIEILPEQYQRMHSEGEKKERVVCDYISGMTDQYAVAKYREFFLPKAWEIG
;
A
#
# COMPACT_ATOMS: atom_id res chain seq x y z
N GLY A 1 -34.70 15.11 -35.39
CA GLY A 1 -33.83 14.46 -34.46
C GLY A 1 -34.53 14.31 -33.12
N SER A 2 -35.02 13.11 -32.80
CA SER A 2 -35.73 12.83 -31.56
C SER A 2 -34.71 12.75 -30.39
N GLU A 3 -34.80 13.66 -29.45
CA GLU A 3 -34.21 13.50 -28.15
C GLU A 3 -34.84 12.29 -27.46
N MET A 4 -34.17 11.16 -27.49
CA MET A 4 -34.56 9.98 -26.74
C MET A 4 -34.26 10.27 -25.27
N CYS A 5 -35.31 10.48 -24.49
CA CYS A 5 -35.25 10.84 -23.08
C CYS A 5 -34.48 9.76 -22.29
N ILE A 6 -33.68 10.20 -21.33
CA ILE A 6 -32.95 9.30 -20.42
C ILE A 6 -33.88 8.25 -19.75
N ARG A 7 -35.15 8.59 -19.58
CA ARG A 7 -36.21 7.68 -19.12
C ARG A 7 -36.43 6.47 -20.04
N ASP A 8 -36.39 6.67 -21.36
CA ASP A 8 -36.60 5.59 -22.34
C ASP A 8 -35.42 4.62 -22.41
N ARG A 9 -34.19 5.08 -22.06
CA ARG A 9 -33.01 4.22 -21.90
C ARG A 9 -33.09 3.34 -20.65
N ILE A 10 -33.72 3.81 -19.59
CA ILE A 10 -33.92 3.03 -18.36
C ILE A 10 -35.05 2.00 -18.58
N GLU A 11 -36.05 2.30 -19.40
CA GLU A 11 -37.11 1.35 -19.71
C GLU A 11 -36.70 0.26 -20.71
N SER A 12 -35.74 0.50 -21.60
CA SER A 12 -35.20 -0.52 -22.51
C SER A 12 -34.33 -1.58 -21.81
N LEU A 13 -33.92 -1.35 -20.57
CA LEU A 13 -33.21 -2.32 -19.69
C LEU A 13 -34.18 -3.27 -18.97
N ARG A 14 -35.49 -3.13 -19.16
CA ARG A 14 -36.54 -4.04 -18.67
C ARG A 14 -36.72 -5.23 -19.62
N CYS A 15 -35.70 -6.07 -19.77
CA CYS A 15 -35.90 -7.40 -20.32
C CYS A 15 -36.39 -8.35 -19.22
N GLY A 16 -37.71 -8.63 -19.24
CA GLY A 16 -38.27 -9.79 -18.51
C GLY A 16 -38.32 -9.70 -17.01
N GLY A 17 -39.15 -8.82 -16.43
CA GLY A 17 -39.73 -9.04 -15.06
C GLY A 17 -38.83 -8.94 -13.82
N ILE A 18 -37.54 -8.93 -13.94
CA ILE A 18 -36.60 -8.76 -12.82
C ILE A 18 -35.82 -7.47 -13.03
N CYS A 19 -36.06 -6.48 -12.17
CA CYS A 19 -35.28 -5.24 -12.17
C CYS A 19 -33.90 -5.57 -11.58
N MET A 20 -32.89 -5.76 -12.44
CA MET A 20 -31.51 -5.96 -11.99
C MET A 20 -31.02 -4.70 -11.26
N SER A 21 -30.33 -4.88 -10.15
CA SER A 21 -29.66 -3.79 -9.43
C SER A 21 -28.52 -3.21 -10.28
N ILE A 22 -28.07 -1.99 -9.94
CA ILE A 22 -26.90 -1.37 -10.61
C ILE A 22 -25.67 -2.28 -10.43
N ARG A 23 -25.49 -2.85 -9.23
CA ARG A 23 -24.42 -3.80 -8.94
C ARG A 23 -24.45 -5.01 -9.90
N GLU A 24 -25.60 -5.65 -10.06
CA GLU A 24 -25.74 -6.83 -10.94
C GLU A 24 -25.43 -6.50 -12.40
N ASN A 25 -25.80 -5.31 -12.87
CA ASN A 25 -25.41 -4.85 -14.19
C ASN A 25 -23.89 -4.67 -14.32
N LEU A 26 -23.20 -4.11 -13.31
CA LEU A 26 -21.76 -3.95 -13.32
C LEU A 26 -21.04 -5.31 -13.27
N GLU A 27 -21.51 -6.25 -12.46
CA GLU A 27 -20.99 -7.63 -12.40
C GLU A 27 -21.16 -8.36 -13.74
N ARG A 28 -22.30 -8.18 -14.42
CA ARG A 28 -22.50 -8.71 -15.77
C ARG A 28 -21.57 -8.06 -16.79
N MET A 29 -21.28 -6.77 -16.66
CA MET A 29 -20.29 -6.11 -17.51
C MET A 29 -18.88 -6.66 -17.30
N GLU A 30 -18.50 -7.00 -16.06
CA GLU A 30 -17.24 -7.71 -15.79
C GLU A 30 -17.18 -9.04 -16.57
N GLU A 31 -18.22 -9.87 -16.52
CA GLU A 31 -18.27 -11.15 -17.22
C GLU A 31 -18.11 -11.03 -18.75
N ILE A 32 -18.64 -9.97 -19.34
CA ILE A 32 -18.60 -9.74 -20.79
C ILE A 32 -17.26 -9.15 -21.25
N SER A 33 -16.71 -8.22 -20.46
CA SER A 33 -15.60 -7.35 -20.90
C SER A 33 -14.23 -7.79 -20.39
N LEU A 34 -14.16 -8.45 -19.25
CA LEU A 34 -12.88 -8.84 -18.66
C LEU A 34 -12.31 -10.12 -19.30
N SER A 35 -11.02 -10.33 -19.09
CA SER A 35 -10.31 -11.52 -19.49
C SER A 35 -10.88 -12.76 -18.77
N PRO A 36 -10.86 -13.97 -19.39
CA PRO A 36 -11.23 -15.20 -18.70
C PRO A 36 -10.33 -15.54 -17.51
N PHE A 37 -9.19 -14.87 -17.37
CA PHE A 37 -8.27 -15.00 -16.24
C PHE A 37 -8.49 -13.98 -15.14
N ALA A 38 -9.41 -13.01 -15.35
CA ALA A 38 -9.72 -11.98 -14.37
C ALA A 38 -10.48 -12.54 -13.17
N THR A 39 -10.24 -11.95 -12.01
CA THR A 39 -11.03 -12.22 -10.82
C THR A 39 -12.32 -11.41 -10.87
N LEU A 40 -13.44 -12.09 -11.14
CA LEU A 40 -14.75 -11.44 -11.21
C LEU A 40 -15.34 -11.21 -9.82
N SER A 41 -16.04 -10.10 -9.63
CA SER A 41 -16.71 -9.77 -8.37
C SER A 41 -17.71 -10.82 -7.92
N VAL A 42 -18.45 -11.43 -8.85
CA VAL A 42 -19.41 -12.51 -8.59
C VAL A 42 -18.75 -13.80 -8.08
N ASN A 43 -17.48 -14.00 -8.39
CA ASN A 43 -16.71 -15.19 -8.00
C ASN A 43 -15.83 -14.98 -6.77
N SER A 44 -15.99 -13.85 -6.07
CA SER A 44 -15.23 -13.57 -4.85
C SER A 44 -15.48 -14.66 -3.80
N ARG A 45 -14.41 -15.06 -3.09
CA ARG A 45 -14.49 -15.96 -1.91
C ARG A 45 -15.19 -15.29 -0.73
N GLY A 46 -15.54 -14.01 -0.85
CA GLY A 46 -16.33 -13.28 0.12
C GLY A 46 -15.53 -12.73 1.29
N ARG A 47 -16.24 -12.47 2.36
CA ARG A 47 -15.81 -11.78 3.59
C ARG A 47 -15.89 -12.71 4.78
N ASP A 48 -15.13 -12.44 5.84
CA ASP A 48 -15.19 -13.25 7.08
C ASP A 48 -16.53 -13.11 7.81
N ARG A 49 -17.15 -11.94 7.73
CA ARG A 49 -18.48 -11.70 8.30
C ARG A 49 -19.47 -11.40 7.19
N GLU A 50 -20.58 -12.13 7.20
CA GLU A 50 -21.68 -11.88 6.27
C GLU A 50 -22.25 -10.48 6.45
N GLU A 51 -22.60 -9.84 5.35
CA GLU A 51 -23.25 -8.53 5.33
C GLU A 51 -24.13 -8.39 4.08
N PRO A 52 -25.16 -7.54 4.12
CA PRO A 52 -26.01 -7.28 2.98
C PRO A 52 -25.19 -6.78 1.77
N GLN A 53 -25.53 -7.26 0.60
CA GLN A 53 -24.97 -6.78 -0.65
C GLN A 53 -25.35 -5.31 -0.89
N CYS A 54 -24.46 -4.56 -1.51
CA CYS A 54 -24.77 -3.21 -1.96
C CYS A 54 -25.57 -3.29 -3.29
N ASP A 55 -26.55 -2.44 -3.45
CA ASP A 55 -27.38 -2.36 -4.66
C ASP A 55 -26.66 -1.65 -5.83
N ILE A 56 -25.60 -0.86 -5.51
CA ILE A 56 -24.88 -0.02 -6.47
C ILE A 56 -23.51 -0.62 -6.82
N ARG A 57 -22.73 -1.08 -5.82
CA ARG A 57 -21.29 -1.37 -5.97
C ARG A 57 -20.98 -2.85 -5.85
N PRO A 58 -20.21 -3.43 -6.79
CA PRO A 58 -19.58 -4.74 -6.64
C PRO A 58 -18.67 -4.82 -5.41
N VAL A 59 -18.30 -6.03 -5.02
CA VAL A 59 -17.60 -6.26 -3.75
C VAL A 59 -16.23 -5.56 -3.67
N PHE A 60 -15.46 -5.53 -4.77
CA PHE A 60 -14.12 -4.92 -4.77
C PHE A 60 -14.18 -3.38 -4.74
N GLN A 61 -15.19 -2.76 -5.35
CA GLN A 61 -15.43 -1.33 -5.20
C GLN A 61 -15.76 -0.96 -3.75
N ARG A 62 -16.54 -1.79 -3.04
CA ARG A 62 -16.80 -1.56 -1.62
C ARG A 62 -15.54 -1.65 -0.78
N ASP A 63 -14.63 -2.57 -1.12
CA ASP A 63 -13.37 -2.72 -0.41
C ASP A 63 -12.44 -1.54 -0.62
N ARG A 64 -12.30 -1.08 -1.86
CA ARG A 64 -11.59 0.15 -2.19
C ARG A 64 -12.12 1.34 -1.37
N ASP A 65 -13.42 1.55 -1.35
CA ASP A 65 -14.03 2.65 -0.62
C ASP A 65 -13.79 2.53 0.90
N ARG A 66 -13.84 1.33 1.47
CA ARG A 66 -13.54 1.09 2.89
C ARG A 66 -12.11 1.45 3.25
N ILE A 67 -11.15 1.07 2.40
CA ILE A 67 -9.74 1.40 2.59
C ILE A 67 -9.54 2.91 2.49
N LEU A 68 -10.05 3.54 1.44
CA LEU A 68 -9.91 4.98 1.19
C LEU A 68 -10.43 5.83 2.37
N HIS A 69 -11.52 5.39 3.01
CA HIS A 69 -12.14 6.09 4.13
C HIS A 69 -11.60 5.71 5.51
N CYS A 70 -10.67 4.75 5.62
CA CYS A 70 -10.11 4.34 6.91
C CYS A 70 -9.11 5.37 7.48
N LYS A 71 -8.88 5.30 8.81
CA LYS A 71 -7.96 6.21 9.51
C LYS A 71 -6.51 5.97 9.07
N SER A 72 -6.12 4.71 8.88
CA SER A 72 -4.76 4.32 8.52
C SER A 72 -4.36 4.83 7.14
N PHE A 73 -5.26 4.80 6.14
CA PHE A 73 -5.00 5.37 4.82
C PHE A 73 -4.71 6.87 4.90
N ARG A 74 -5.48 7.64 5.67
CA ARG A 74 -5.25 9.09 5.86
C ARG A 74 -3.91 9.40 6.51
N ARG A 75 -3.38 8.50 7.35
CA ARG A 75 -2.07 8.67 8.01
C ARG A 75 -0.89 8.54 7.05
N LEU A 76 -1.05 7.86 5.91
CA LEU A 76 0.00 7.70 4.89
C LEU A 76 0.54 9.04 4.38
N LYS A 77 -0.26 10.11 4.41
CA LYS A 77 0.17 11.46 4.01
C LYS A 77 1.31 12.04 4.87
N HIS A 78 1.51 11.50 6.07
CA HIS A 78 2.51 11.97 7.04
C HIS A 78 3.48 10.87 7.47
N LYS A 79 3.64 9.83 6.63
CA LYS A 79 4.68 8.80 6.76
C LYS A 79 5.69 8.97 5.63
N THR A 80 6.96 9.01 5.97
CA THR A 80 8.06 9.13 5.00
C THR A 80 8.19 7.88 4.15
N GLN A 81 8.64 8.05 2.90
CA GLN A 81 8.94 6.93 2.00
C GLN A 81 10.40 6.48 2.15
N VAL A 82 11.36 7.31 1.82
CA VAL A 82 12.79 6.98 1.77
C VAL A 82 13.62 7.79 2.75
N PHE A 83 13.53 9.11 2.69
CA PHE A 83 14.34 10.02 3.51
C PHE A 83 13.55 10.54 4.71
N LEU A 84 14.14 10.43 5.92
CA LEU A 84 13.49 10.87 7.15
C LEU A 84 13.30 12.39 7.17
N SER A 85 12.05 12.83 7.25
CA SER A 85 11.65 14.25 7.43
C SER A 85 12.46 15.25 6.59
N PRO A 86 12.56 15.10 5.27
CA PRO A 86 13.29 16.06 4.46
C PRO A 86 12.63 17.44 4.55
N LYS A 87 13.43 18.49 4.65
CA LYS A 87 12.94 19.87 4.62
C LYS A 87 12.47 20.20 3.20
N GLY A 88 11.15 20.35 3.00
CA GLY A 88 10.55 20.75 1.71
C GLY A 88 9.26 20.03 1.39
N ASP A 89 8.43 20.65 0.54
CA ASP A 89 7.08 20.16 0.20
C ASP A 89 7.07 19.17 -0.98
N HIS A 90 8.23 18.85 -1.57
CA HIS A 90 8.32 18.11 -2.82
C HIS A 90 8.72 16.64 -2.65
N TYR A 91 8.99 16.17 -1.45
CA TYR A 91 9.32 14.77 -1.19
C TYR A 91 8.07 13.91 -1.16
N ARG A 92 8.22 12.67 -1.66
CA ARG A 92 7.13 11.72 -1.68
C ARG A 92 6.78 11.22 -0.28
N THR A 93 5.49 11.17 0.00
CA THR A 93 4.94 10.48 1.16
C THR A 93 4.44 9.10 0.74
N ARG A 94 4.16 8.22 1.71
CA ARG A 94 3.55 6.92 1.42
C ARG A 94 2.20 7.02 0.72
N LEU A 95 1.44 8.09 0.96
CA LEU A 95 0.19 8.32 0.24
C LEU A 95 0.42 8.53 -1.25
N THR A 96 1.38 9.38 -1.63
CA THR A 96 1.67 9.63 -3.05
C THR A 96 2.26 8.40 -3.72
N HIS A 97 3.14 7.65 -3.05
CA HIS A 97 3.61 6.35 -3.51
C HIS A 97 2.45 5.38 -3.78
N THR A 98 1.55 5.20 -2.81
CA THR A 98 0.39 4.31 -2.93
C THR A 98 -0.49 4.67 -4.13
N LEU A 99 -0.70 5.97 -4.39
CA LEU A 99 -1.45 6.44 -5.56
C LEU A 99 -0.73 6.15 -6.88
N GLU A 100 0.58 6.30 -6.93
CA GLU A 100 1.39 6.00 -8.12
C GLU A 100 1.44 4.48 -8.38
N VAL A 101 1.54 3.65 -7.35
CA VAL A 101 1.38 2.19 -7.46
C VAL A 101 0.01 1.84 -8.05
N SER A 102 -1.05 2.43 -7.52
CA SER A 102 -2.42 2.23 -8.01
C SER A 102 -2.57 2.64 -9.48
N GLN A 103 -2.01 3.79 -9.87
CA GLN A 103 -2.06 4.27 -11.25
C GLN A 103 -1.35 3.32 -12.22
N ASN A 104 -0.11 2.89 -11.88
CA ASN A 104 0.65 1.94 -12.70
C ASN A 104 -0.07 0.60 -12.81
N ALA A 105 -0.53 0.07 -11.69
CA ALA A 105 -1.21 -1.22 -11.61
C ALA A 105 -2.52 -1.22 -12.42
N ARG A 106 -3.33 -0.17 -12.32
CA ARG A 106 -4.57 -0.03 -13.11
C ARG A 106 -4.30 0.10 -14.61
N THR A 107 -3.22 0.78 -14.99
CA THR A 107 -2.81 0.86 -16.42
C THR A 107 -2.53 -0.53 -16.99
N ILE A 108 -1.81 -1.37 -16.24
CA ILE A 108 -1.52 -2.76 -16.64
C ILE A 108 -2.80 -3.58 -16.64
N ALA A 109 -3.60 -3.53 -15.58
CA ALA A 109 -4.85 -4.29 -15.46
C ALA A 109 -5.82 -3.98 -16.60
N LYS A 110 -6.00 -2.70 -16.92
CA LYS A 110 -6.86 -2.26 -18.02
C LYS A 110 -6.40 -2.80 -19.38
N ALA A 111 -5.09 -2.74 -19.66
CA ALA A 111 -4.52 -3.28 -20.90
C ALA A 111 -4.71 -4.80 -21.03
N LEU A 112 -4.64 -5.54 -19.91
CA LEU A 112 -4.83 -6.98 -19.85
C LEU A 112 -6.30 -7.39 -19.63
N ARG A 113 -7.23 -6.44 -19.52
CA ARG A 113 -8.65 -6.65 -19.20
C ARG A 113 -8.86 -7.44 -17.91
N LEU A 114 -8.08 -7.14 -16.87
CA LEU A 114 -8.23 -7.66 -15.52
C LEU A 114 -9.06 -6.69 -14.66
N ASN A 115 -9.44 -7.10 -13.45
CA ASN A 115 -10.33 -6.33 -12.60
C ASN A 115 -9.63 -5.12 -11.98
N GLU A 116 -9.89 -3.92 -12.52
CA GLU A 116 -9.28 -2.67 -12.06
C GLU A 116 -9.68 -2.31 -10.63
N ASP A 117 -10.92 -2.62 -10.20
CA ASP A 117 -11.39 -2.32 -8.85
C ASP A 117 -10.66 -3.17 -7.79
N LEU A 118 -10.39 -4.44 -8.10
CA LEU A 118 -9.59 -5.32 -7.23
C LEU A 118 -8.15 -4.83 -7.15
N VAL A 119 -7.54 -4.49 -8.28
CA VAL A 119 -6.18 -3.92 -8.33
C VAL A 119 -6.09 -2.64 -7.49
N GLU A 120 -7.05 -1.73 -7.63
CA GLU A 120 -7.06 -0.48 -6.89
C GLU A 120 -7.22 -0.72 -5.38
N ALA A 121 -8.13 -1.61 -4.97
CA ALA A 121 -8.33 -1.94 -3.57
C ALA A 121 -7.05 -2.52 -2.93
N ILE A 122 -6.36 -3.45 -3.61
CA ILE A 122 -5.10 -4.02 -3.13
C ILE A 122 -4.02 -2.93 -3.05
N ALA A 123 -3.86 -2.12 -4.11
CA ALA A 123 -2.85 -1.07 -4.17
C ALA A 123 -3.05 -0.02 -3.06
N LEU A 124 -4.28 0.41 -2.78
CA LEU A 124 -4.56 1.35 -1.70
C LEU A 124 -4.31 0.75 -0.29
N GLY A 125 -4.42 -0.58 -0.16
CA GLY A 125 -4.29 -1.27 1.11
C GLY A 125 -2.89 -1.78 1.46
N HIS A 126 -1.99 -1.94 0.48
CA HIS A 126 -0.75 -2.69 0.67
C HIS A 126 0.19 -2.08 1.73
N ASP A 127 0.25 -0.76 1.83
CA ASP A 127 1.20 0.00 2.66
C ASP A 127 0.63 0.50 4.00
N LEU A 128 -0.61 0.14 4.36
CA LEU A 128 -1.28 0.63 5.57
C LEU A 128 -0.50 0.33 6.86
N GLY A 129 0.21 -0.80 6.88
CA GLY A 129 0.95 -1.31 8.03
C GLY A 129 2.37 -0.76 8.18
N HIS A 130 2.83 0.13 7.32
CA HIS A 130 4.15 0.72 7.52
C HIS A 130 4.24 1.54 8.80
N THR A 131 5.40 1.44 9.45
CA THR A 131 5.73 2.15 10.68
C THR A 131 6.08 3.62 10.41
N PRO A 132 6.09 4.50 11.42
CA PRO A 132 6.81 5.76 11.32
C PRO A 132 8.28 5.49 10.98
N PHE A 133 8.90 6.39 10.24
CA PHE A 133 10.31 6.33 9.79
C PHE A 133 10.63 5.13 8.87
N GLY A 134 9.64 4.62 8.15
CA GLY A 134 9.81 3.62 7.09
C GLY A 134 10.52 2.36 7.53
N HIS A 135 11.56 1.93 6.79
CA HIS A 135 12.29 0.69 7.07
C HIS A 135 13.07 0.69 8.39
N ALA A 136 13.54 1.85 8.86
CA ALA A 136 14.19 1.96 10.15
C ALA A 136 13.21 1.60 11.29
N GLY A 137 11.99 2.14 11.23
CA GLY A 137 10.95 1.81 12.20
C GLY A 137 10.49 0.35 12.11
N GLU A 138 10.38 -0.23 10.91
CA GLU A 138 10.02 -1.63 10.72
C GLU A 138 11.08 -2.57 11.34
N ARG A 139 12.36 -2.28 11.09
CA ARG A 139 13.47 -3.05 11.67
C ARG A 139 13.40 -3.08 13.19
N ILE A 140 13.24 -1.91 13.81
CA ILE A 140 13.18 -1.79 15.28
C ILE A 140 11.95 -2.47 15.86
N LEU A 141 10.76 -2.29 15.28
CA LEU A 141 9.57 -2.99 15.77
C LEU A 141 9.66 -4.50 15.57
N ASN A 142 10.35 -4.96 14.52
CA ASN A 142 10.61 -6.40 14.35
C ASN A 142 11.55 -6.98 15.41
N GLU A 143 12.49 -6.19 15.93
CA GLU A 143 13.39 -6.60 17.03
C GLU A 143 12.70 -6.54 18.41
N LEU A 144 11.79 -5.59 18.60
CA LEU A 144 11.12 -5.35 19.88
C LEU A 144 9.87 -6.20 20.10
N CYS A 145 9.22 -6.66 19.02
CA CYS A 145 8.05 -7.51 19.10
C CYS A 145 8.44 -8.98 19.04
N ASP A 146 8.15 -9.76 20.08
CA ASP A 146 8.51 -11.19 20.17
C ASP A 146 8.01 -12.02 18.99
N GLU A 147 6.84 -11.65 18.42
CA GLU A 147 6.25 -12.30 17.25
C GLU A 147 6.84 -11.77 15.92
N GLY A 148 7.77 -10.82 16.00
CA GLY A 148 8.29 -10.10 14.86
C GLY A 148 7.28 -9.06 14.31
N TYR A 149 7.76 -8.28 13.34
CA TYR A 149 6.96 -7.25 12.70
C TYR A 149 7.27 -7.17 11.20
N ARG A 150 6.23 -7.24 10.37
CA ARG A 150 6.31 -7.02 8.93
C ARG A 150 5.14 -6.14 8.50
N HIS A 151 5.41 -5.12 7.70
CA HIS A 151 4.37 -4.15 7.30
C HIS A 151 3.20 -4.77 6.52
N ASN A 152 3.44 -5.80 5.71
CA ASN A 152 2.39 -6.50 4.97
C ASN A 152 1.44 -7.28 5.91
N GLU A 153 1.97 -7.98 6.92
CA GLU A 153 1.19 -8.67 7.95
C GLU A 153 0.43 -7.64 8.80
N GLN A 154 1.08 -6.54 9.13
CA GLN A 154 0.45 -5.44 9.85
C GLN A 154 -0.64 -4.74 9.02
N SER A 155 -0.47 -4.61 7.69
CA SER A 155 -1.51 -4.08 6.81
C SER A 155 -2.78 -4.93 6.88
N VAL A 156 -2.64 -6.27 6.87
CA VAL A 156 -3.76 -7.19 7.04
C VAL A 156 -4.37 -7.05 8.45
N ARG A 157 -3.54 -7.01 9.49
CA ARG A 157 -4.02 -6.83 10.87
C ARG A 157 -4.79 -5.52 11.07
N ILE A 158 -4.37 -4.45 10.43
CA ILE A 158 -5.10 -3.17 10.44
C ILE A 158 -6.49 -3.33 9.84
N VAL A 159 -6.61 -3.95 8.68
CA VAL A 159 -7.90 -4.08 8.00
C VAL A 159 -8.81 -5.15 8.62
N GLU A 160 -8.26 -6.11 9.34
CA GLU A 160 -9.03 -7.17 10.01
C GLU A 160 -9.41 -6.82 11.45
N LYS A 161 -8.52 -6.11 12.20
CA LYS A 161 -8.68 -5.92 13.64
C LYS A 161 -8.62 -4.47 14.10
N LEU A 162 -7.72 -3.62 13.58
CA LEU A 162 -7.42 -2.33 14.22
C LEU A 162 -8.34 -1.19 13.79
N GLU A 163 -8.86 -1.21 12.57
CA GLU A 163 -9.79 -0.18 12.10
C GLU A 163 -11.18 -0.35 12.72
N LYS A 164 -11.98 0.71 12.70
CA LYS A 164 -13.35 0.77 13.24
C LYS A 164 -13.45 0.28 14.67
N ASP A 165 -12.54 0.75 15.52
CA ASP A 165 -12.52 0.50 16.96
C ASP A 165 -12.51 -1.01 17.32
N GLY A 166 -11.65 -1.77 16.61
CA GLY A 166 -11.43 -3.20 16.83
C GLY A 166 -12.27 -4.12 15.95
N LYS A 167 -13.15 -3.58 15.09
CA LYS A 167 -14.04 -4.39 14.24
C LYS A 167 -13.44 -4.72 12.87
N GLY A 168 -12.40 -4.02 12.45
CA GLY A 168 -11.83 -4.16 11.12
C GLY A 168 -12.73 -3.68 9.97
N LEU A 169 -12.23 -3.73 8.77
CA LEU A 169 -12.93 -3.29 7.56
C LEU A 169 -13.80 -4.37 6.91
N ASN A 170 -13.63 -5.63 7.28
CA ASN A 170 -14.31 -6.78 6.68
C ASN A 170 -14.14 -6.83 5.15
N LEU A 171 -12.88 -6.83 4.69
CA LEU A 171 -12.55 -6.90 3.26
C LEU A 171 -12.71 -8.31 2.72
N THR A 172 -12.85 -8.44 1.40
CA THR A 172 -12.85 -9.73 0.71
C THR A 172 -11.51 -10.43 0.85
N TRP A 173 -11.53 -11.75 0.68
CA TRP A 173 -10.33 -12.58 0.77
C TRP A 173 -9.27 -12.14 -0.26
N GLU A 174 -9.68 -11.84 -1.49
CA GLU A 174 -8.79 -11.47 -2.59
C GLU A 174 -8.01 -10.19 -2.30
N VAL A 175 -8.65 -9.20 -1.71
CA VAL A 175 -7.99 -7.95 -1.32
C VAL A 175 -6.99 -8.20 -0.18
N ARG A 176 -7.35 -9.01 0.82
CA ARG A 176 -6.44 -9.36 1.93
C ARG A 176 -5.26 -10.19 1.47
N ASP A 177 -5.49 -11.17 0.56
CA ASP A 177 -4.42 -11.96 -0.05
C ASP A 177 -3.45 -11.08 -0.82
N GLY A 178 -3.95 -10.16 -1.64
CA GLY A 178 -3.12 -9.21 -2.39
C GLY A 178 -2.30 -8.30 -1.48
N ILE A 179 -2.91 -7.78 -0.40
CA ILE A 179 -2.22 -6.96 0.61
C ILE A 179 -1.12 -7.78 1.31
N LEU A 180 -1.41 -9.00 1.73
CA LEU A 180 -0.46 -9.85 2.45
C LEU A 180 0.74 -10.23 1.58
N ASN A 181 0.48 -10.58 0.33
CA ASN A 181 1.46 -11.23 -0.54
C ASN A 181 2.15 -10.29 -1.55
N HIS A 182 2.04 -8.95 -1.39
CA HIS A 182 2.66 -7.99 -2.31
C HIS A 182 4.20 -7.98 -2.24
N GLN A 183 4.80 -8.43 -1.13
CA GLN A 183 6.24 -8.45 -0.95
C GLN A 183 6.98 -9.33 -1.96
N THR A 184 8.28 -9.06 -2.17
CA THR A 184 9.11 -9.78 -3.16
C THR A 184 9.22 -11.27 -2.88
N SER A 185 9.26 -11.68 -1.63
CA SER A 185 9.38 -13.09 -1.20
C SER A 185 8.08 -13.87 -1.25
N MET A 186 6.96 -13.19 -1.51
CA MET A 186 5.62 -13.77 -1.50
C MET A 186 4.96 -13.68 -2.87
N MET A 187 3.87 -14.41 -3.08
CA MET A 187 3.16 -14.42 -4.37
C MET A 187 1.65 -14.40 -4.14
N PRO A 188 0.94 -13.34 -4.60
CA PRO A 188 -0.51 -13.28 -4.56
C PRO A 188 -1.15 -14.38 -5.41
N HIS A 189 -2.33 -14.84 -5.02
CA HIS A 189 -3.07 -15.86 -5.77
C HIS A 189 -3.73 -15.31 -7.04
N THR A 190 -4.19 -14.04 -7.00
CA THR A 190 -4.86 -13.40 -8.13
C THR A 190 -3.86 -12.74 -9.07
N LEU A 191 -4.19 -12.63 -10.34
CA LEU A 191 -3.37 -11.89 -11.31
C LEU A 191 -3.34 -10.40 -10.95
N GLU A 192 -4.44 -9.87 -10.45
CA GLU A 192 -4.55 -8.49 -9.96
C GLU A 192 -3.56 -8.21 -8.82
N GLY A 193 -3.44 -9.12 -7.87
CA GLY A 193 -2.44 -9.04 -6.80
C GLY A 193 -1.01 -9.08 -7.34
N LYS A 194 -0.73 -9.95 -8.33
CA LYS A 194 0.59 -10.03 -8.99
C LYS A 194 0.95 -8.73 -9.71
N ILE A 195 -0.03 -8.07 -10.34
CA ILE A 195 0.17 -6.74 -10.95
C ILE A 195 0.58 -5.72 -9.88
N VAL A 196 -0.14 -5.65 -8.76
CA VAL A 196 0.19 -4.71 -7.69
C VAL A 196 1.60 -4.96 -7.16
N ARG A 197 1.97 -6.23 -6.94
CA ARG A 197 3.32 -6.62 -6.49
C ARG A 197 4.43 -6.15 -7.43
N LEU A 198 4.23 -6.19 -8.75
CA LEU A 198 5.20 -5.67 -9.72
C LEU A 198 5.17 -4.14 -9.80
N SER A 199 3.98 -3.54 -9.75
CA SER A 199 3.79 -2.10 -9.81
C SER A 199 4.39 -1.38 -8.61
N ASP A 200 4.30 -1.97 -7.41
CA ASP A 200 4.97 -1.48 -6.21
C ASP A 200 6.51 -1.42 -6.41
N LYS A 201 7.11 -2.49 -6.93
CA LYS A 201 8.56 -2.51 -7.23
C LYS A 201 8.97 -1.46 -8.25
N ILE A 202 8.18 -1.27 -9.30
CA ILE A 202 8.43 -0.26 -10.33
C ILE A 202 8.35 1.14 -9.73
N ALA A 203 7.29 1.43 -8.98
CA ALA A 203 7.09 2.72 -8.33
C ALA A 203 8.22 3.00 -7.34
N TYR A 204 8.51 2.06 -6.43
CA TYR A 204 9.54 2.18 -5.42
C TYR A 204 10.91 2.56 -6.01
N ILE A 205 11.43 1.80 -6.99
CA ILE A 205 12.75 2.09 -7.59
C ILE A 205 12.78 3.46 -8.24
N ASN A 206 11.75 3.83 -9.00
CA ASN A 206 11.73 5.11 -9.69
C ASN A 206 11.60 6.29 -8.73
N HIS A 207 10.83 6.13 -7.65
CA HIS A 207 10.70 7.15 -6.62
C HIS A 207 12.00 7.39 -5.88
N ASP A 208 12.70 6.31 -5.52
CA ASP A 208 13.95 6.39 -4.78
C ASP A 208 15.04 7.06 -5.62
N ILE A 209 15.05 6.82 -6.95
CA ILE A 209 15.97 7.52 -7.88
C ILE A 209 15.65 9.02 -7.91
N ASP A 210 14.38 9.39 -8.12
CA ASP A 210 13.97 10.79 -8.17
C ASP A 210 14.30 11.53 -6.88
N ASP A 211 14.02 10.91 -5.72
CA ASP A 211 14.29 11.50 -4.41
C ASP A 211 15.80 11.58 -4.13
N ALA A 212 16.61 10.59 -4.54
CA ALA A 212 18.07 10.62 -4.42
C ALA A 212 18.71 11.71 -5.29
N ILE A 213 18.19 11.92 -6.51
CA ILE A 213 18.63 13.01 -7.39
C ILE A 213 18.27 14.36 -6.76
N ARG A 214 17.06 14.52 -6.25
CA ARG A 214 16.59 15.73 -5.58
C ARG A 214 17.42 16.04 -4.33
N ALA A 215 17.77 15.01 -3.56
CA ALA A 215 18.65 15.12 -2.40
C ALA A 215 20.12 15.35 -2.77
N LYS A 216 20.47 15.38 -4.07
CA LYS A 216 21.84 15.49 -4.58
C LYS A 216 22.77 14.38 -4.09
N VAL A 217 22.23 13.20 -3.83
CA VAL A 217 22.97 11.99 -3.47
C VAL A 217 23.53 11.32 -4.73
N MET A 218 22.82 11.45 -5.84
CA MET A 218 23.21 10.92 -7.16
C MET A 218 22.62 11.78 -8.29
N SER A 219 23.08 11.51 -9.52
CA SER A 219 22.48 12.00 -10.76
C SER A 219 21.98 10.83 -11.61
N GLU A 220 21.18 11.09 -12.66
CA GLU A 220 20.72 10.05 -13.59
C GLU A 220 21.90 9.37 -14.31
N GLU A 221 22.98 10.10 -14.54
CA GLU A 221 24.20 9.61 -15.19
C GLU A 221 25.00 8.64 -14.32
N ASP A 222 24.81 8.65 -13.02
CA ASP A 222 25.45 7.68 -12.10
C ASP A 222 24.91 6.25 -12.29
N ILE A 223 23.69 6.11 -12.83
CA ILE A 223 23.13 4.79 -13.16
C ILE A 223 23.95 4.17 -14.30
N PRO A 224 24.44 2.94 -14.15
CA PRO A 224 25.26 2.28 -15.19
C PRO A 224 24.61 2.33 -16.58
N LEU A 225 25.39 2.72 -17.58
CA LEU A 225 24.89 2.91 -18.95
C LEU A 225 24.20 1.67 -19.52
N GLU A 226 24.69 0.47 -19.17
CA GLU A 226 24.10 -0.78 -19.63
C GLU A 226 22.66 -0.96 -19.09
N ILE A 227 22.40 -0.57 -17.85
CA ILE A 227 21.05 -0.59 -17.27
C ILE A 227 20.17 0.45 -17.97
N ARG A 228 20.70 1.68 -18.20
CA ARG A 228 19.93 2.74 -18.86
C ARG A 228 19.60 2.42 -20.32
N LYS A 229 20.48 1.73 -21.06
CA LYS A 229 20.20 1.28 -22.43
C LYS A 229 19.03 0.31 -22.50
N VAL A 230 18.87 -0.54 -21.50
CA VAL A 230 17.81 -1.56 -21.45
C VAL A 230 16.50 -0.99 -20.90
N LEU A 231 16.58 -0.23 -19.82
CA LEU A 231 15.36 0.25 -19.11
C LEU A 231 14.86 1.62 -19.60
N GLY A 232 15.75 2.46 -20.16
CA GLY A 232 15.46 3.83 -20.56
C GLY A 232 16.43 4.84 -19.93
N MET A 233 16.67 5.94 -20.63
CA MET A 233 17.64 6.98 -20.25
C MET A 233 17.06 7.99 -19.26
N THR A 234 15.76 7.99 -19.06
CA THR A 234 15.01 8.89 -18.17
C THR A 234 13.98 8.11 -17.34
N THR A 235 13.54 8.66 -16.22
CA THR A 235 12.46 8.08 -15.40
C THR A 235 11.21 7.78 -16.23
N LYS A 236 10.83 8.69 -17.15
CA LYS A 236 9.65 8.48 -18.02
C LYS A 236 9.85 7.29 -18.96
N GLU A 237 10.99 7.17 -19.63
CA GLU A 237 11.27 6.03 -20.50
C GLU A 237 11.31 4.73 -19.72
N ARG A 238 11.97 4.74 -18.57
CA ARG A 238 12.07 3.57 -17.68
C ARG A 238 10.71 3.05 -17.24
N LEU A 239 9.81 3.95 -16.80
CA LEU A 239 8.42 3.58 -16.44
C LEU A 239 7.69 2.98 -17.65
N ASN A 240 7.77 3.62 -18.82
CA ASN A 240 7.11 3.11 -20.03
C ASN A 240 7.66 1.73 -20.42
N THR A 241 8.97 1.52 -20.39
CA THR A 241 9.60 0.25 -20.73
C THR A 241 9.12 -0.87 -19.81
N LEU A 242 9.11 -0.62 -18.49
CA LEU A 242 8.70 -1.60 -17.49
C LEU A 242 7.21 -1.98 -17.62
N ILE A 243 6.33 -0.99 -17.72
CA ILE A 243 4.87 -1.20 -17.85
C ILE A 243 4.56 -1.92 -19.17
N HIS A 244 5.12 -1.44 -20.29
CA HIS A 244 4.92 -2.04 -21.60
C HIS A 244 5.41 -3.49 -21.65
N ASN A 245 6.58 -3.77 -21.06
CA ASN A 245 7.14 -5.11 -21.03
C ASN A 245 6.23 -6.09 -20.27
N ILE A 246 5.69 -5.69 -19.11
CA ILE A 246 4.75 -6.53 -18.35
C ILE A 246 3.50 -6.81 -19.20
N ILE A 247 2.90 -5.79 -19.81
CA ILE A 247 1.69 -5.95 -20.62
C ILE A 247 1.95 -6.94 -21.78
N MET A 248 3.00 -6.71 -22.56
CA MET A 248 3.28 -7.53 -23.75
C MET A 248 3.62 -8.98 -23.40
N ASN A 249 4.32 -9.21 -22.29
CA ASN A 249 4.68 -10.57 -21.89
C ASN A 249 3.56 -11.33 -21.16
N SER A 250 2.57 -10.62 -20.63
CA SER A 250 1.43 -11.22 -19.89
C SER A 250 0.18 -11.37 -20.74
N MET A 251 0.08 -10.68 -21.88
CA MET A 251 -1.12 -10.68 -22.70
C MET A 251 -1.51 -12.09 -23.15
N GLY A 252 -2.75 -12.49 -22.85
CA GLY A 252 -3.29 -13.82 -23.19
C GLY A 252 -2.76 -14.97 -22.32
N LYS A 253 -2.01 -14.69 -21.27
CA LYS A 253 -1.48 -15.71 -20.34
C LYS A 253 -2.20 -15.66 -18.99
N ASN A 254 -2.26 -16.81 -18.33
CA ASN A 254 -2.71 -16.92 -16.93
C ASN A 254 -1.55 -16.64 -15.96
N ASP A 255 -0.74 -15.63 -16.24
CA ASP A 255 0.33 -15.17 -15.35
C ASP A 255 0.73 -13.73 -15.69
N ILE A 256 1.36 -13.04 -14.71
CA ILE A 256 1.90 -11.69 -14.87
C ILE A 256 3.43 -11.79 -14.81
N VAL A 257 4.05 -11.55 -15.95
CA VAL A 257 5.49 -11.79 -16.11
C VAL A 257 6.19 -10.60 -16.79
N MET A 258 7.46 -10.47 -16.49
CA MET A 258 8.43 -9.57 -17.13
C MET A 258 9.45 -10.41 -17.88
N SER A 259 9.96 -9.96 -19.02
CA SER A 259 11.04 -10.66 -19.73
C SER A 259 12.30 -10.79 -18.86
N GLU A 260 13.11 -11.82 -19.10
CA GLU A 260 14.36 -12.04 -18.36
C GLU A 260 15.32 -10.83 -18.47
N GLU A 261 15.42 -10.25 -19.65
CA GLU A 261 16.27 -9.09 -19.90
C GLU A 261 15.88 -7.88 -19.04
N ILE A 262 14.61 -7.49 -19.10
CA ILE A 262 14.09 -6.34 -18.35
C ILE A 262 14.07 -6.63 -16.84
N GLY A 263 13.69 -7.85 -16.46
CA GLY A 263 13.71 -8.30 -15.07
C GLY A 263 15.11 -8.32 -14.47
N GLY A 264 16.11 -8.77 -15.24
CA GLY A 264 17.52 -8.75 -14.86
C GLY A 264 18.06 -7.31 -14.69
N ALA A 265 17.80 -6.45 -15.66
CA ALA A 265 18.20 -5.05 -15.58
C ALA A 265 17.57 -4.30 -14.40
N MET A 266 16.30 -4.62 -14.07
CA MET A 266 15.61 -4.08 -12.90
C MET A 266 16.24 -4.57 -11.58
N GLN A 267 16.67 -5.83 -11.51
CA GLN A 267 17.40 -6.35 -10.34
C GLN A 267 18.76 -5.67 -10.18
N ASP A 268 19.48 -5.44 -11.27
CA ASP A 268 20.79 -4.77 -11.23
C ASP A 268 20.63 -3.29 -10.85
N LEU A 269 19.58 -2.62 -11.33
CA LEU A 269 19.24 -1.26 -10.90
C LEU A 269 18.96 -1.23 -9.37
N ARG A 270 18.24 -2.21 -8.84
CA ARG A 270 17.98 -2.30 -7.40
C ARG A 270 19.26 -2.52 -6.60
N LYS A 271 20.19 -3.37 -7.08
CA LYS A 271 21.51 -3.56 -6.45
C LYS A 271 22.32 -2.26 -6.44
N PHE A 272 22.32 -1.55 -7.56
CA PHE A 272 22.97 -0.25 -7.67
C PHE A 272 22.40 0.76 -6.66
N MET A 273 21.07 0.88 -6.57
CA MET A 273 20.41 1.76 -5.60
C MET A 273 20.75 1.38 -4.15
N PHE A 274 20.83 0.08 -3.86
CA PHE A 274 21.21 -0.38 -2.53
C PHE A 274 22.60 0.10 -2.15
N GLN A 275 23.57 -0.02 -3.06
CA GLN A 275 24.96 0.38 -2.81
C GLN A 275 25.15 1.91 -2.78
N LYS A 276 24.46 2.64 -3.63
CA LYS A 276 24.69 4.08 -3.82
C LYS A 276 23.86 4.94 -2.84
N VAL A 277 22.63 4.53 -2.55
CA VAL A 277 21.65 5.35 -1.83
C VAL A 277 21.41 4.83 -0.42
N TYR A 278 20.99 3.56 -0.27
CA TYR A 278 20.54 3.05 1.04
C TYR A 278 21.66 2.80 2.05
N THR A 279 22.92 2.69 1.59
CA THR A 279 24.09 2.58 2.47
C THR A 279 24.77 3.92 2.74
N ASN A 280 24.20 5.03 2.28
CA ASN A 280 24.80 6.37 2.46
C ASN A 280 24.87 6.75 3.94
N PRO A 281 26.05 7.13 4.47
CA PRO A 281 26.23 7.46 5.88
C PRO A 281 25.34 8.61 6.40
N ALA A 282 25.03 9.59 5.52
CA ALA A 282 24.18 10.71 5.90
C ALA A 282 22.72 10.27 6.21
N ALA A 283 22.20 9.30 5.45
CA ALA A 283 20.88 8.72 5.72
C ALA A 283 20.88 7.91 7.00
N LYS A 284 21.93 7.11 7.24
CA LYS A 284 22.04 6.24 8.43
C LYS A 284 22.11 6.99 9.76
N GLY A 285 22.68 8.20 9.78
CA GLY A 285 22.76 9.00 11.00
C GLY A 285 21.39 9.42 11.54
N GLU A 286 20.47 9.76 10.65
CA GLU A 286 19.09 10.12 11.03
C GLU A 286 18.25 8.87 11.34
N GLU A 287 18.48 7.74 10.66
CA GLU A 287 17.86 6.45 10.98
C GLU A 287 18.14 6.04 12.42
N ALA A 288 19.40 6.10 12.87
CA ALA A 288 19.78 5.72 14.24
C ALA A 288 19.06 6.57 15.31
N LYS A 289 18.80 7.85 15.02
CA LYS A 289 18.00 8.70 15.92
C LYS A 289 16.54 8.28 15.97
N ALA A 290 15.95 7.94 14.81
CA ALA A 290 14.59 7.45 14.71
C ALA A 290 14.41 6.11 15.41
N GLU A 291 15.36 5.19 15.25
CA GLU A 291 15.39 3.89 15.93
C GLU A 291 15.41 4.08 17.46
N ARG A 292 16.31 4.91 17.96
CA ARG A 292 16.39 5.21 19.39
C ARG A 292 15.08 5.81 19.91
N LEU A 293 14.50 6.77 19.18
CA LEU A 293 13.21 7.37 19.53
C LEU A 293 12.11 6.32 19.67
N LEU A 294 12.03 5.37 18.75
CA LEU A 294 11.03 4.31 18.79
C LEU A 294 11.29 3.31 19.93
N CYS A 295 12.54 2.96 20.21
CA CYS A 295 12.90 2.11 21.35
C CYS A 295 12.46 2.74 22.68
N GLU A 296 12.73 4.03 22.87
CA GLU A 296 12.37 4.73 24.10
C GLU A 296 10.83 4.88 24.23
N LEU A 297 10.11 5.17 23.14
CA LEU A 297 8.65 5.18 23.14
C LEU A 297 8.06 3.79 23.43
N TYR A 298 8.63 2.73 22.85
CA TYR A 298 8.18 1.37 23.10
C TYR A 298 8.35 0.99 24.57
N ALA A 299 9.53 1.23 25.15
CA ALA A 299 9.78 0.96 26.55
C ALA A 299 8.85 1.74 27.49
N HIS A 300 8.56 3.01 27.13
CA HIS A 300 7.63 3.85 27.89
C HIS A 300 6.20 3.28 27.88
N TYR A 301 5.67 2.92 26.70
CA TYR A 301 4.34 2.33 26.60
C TYR A 301 4.26 0.91 27.19
N MET A 302 5.36 0.16 27.15
CA MET A 302 5.46 -1.11 27.87
C MET A 302 5.40 -0.93 29.38
N GLY A 303 5.91 0.18 29.93
CA GLY A 303 5.78 0.54 31.34
C GLY A 303 4.38 1.07 31.72
N HIS A 304 3.68 1.68 30.77
CA HIS A 304 2.48 2.49 31.01
C HIS A 304 1.36 2.21 30.00
N ILE A 305 0.85 0.97 29.97
CA ILE A 305 -0.20 0.59 29.00
C ILE A 305 -1.51 1.36 29.23
N GLU A 306 -1.74 1.85 30.42
CA GLU A 306 -2.89 2.63 30.84
C GLU A 306 -3.01 4.00 30.13
N ILE A 307 -1.90 4.51 29.55
CA ILE A 307 -1.92 5.76 28.78
C ILE A 307 -2.25 5.56 27.29
N LEU A 308 -2.31 4.32 26.84
CA LEU A 308 -2.75 4.04 25.46
C LEU A 308 -4.24 4.39 25.28
N PRO A 309 -4.67 4.68 24.03
CA PRO A 309 -6.10 4.84 23.75
C PRO A 309 -6.92 3.60 24.17
N GLU A 310 -8.15 3.82 24.60
CA GLU A 310 -9.06 2.79 25.17
C GLU A 310 -9.15 1.52 24.31
N GLN A 311 -9.13 1.65 22.99
CA GLN A 311 -9.14 0.52 22.08
C GLN A 311 -8.00 -0.46 22.37
N TYR A 312 -6.79 0.05 22.57
CA TYR A 312 -5.59 -0.76 22.79
C TYR A 312 -5.57 -1.34 24.20
N GLN A 313 -6.02 -0.59 25.20
CA GLN A 313 -6.18 -1.09 26.56
C GLN A 313 -7.18 -2.27 26.60
N ARG A 314 -8.30 -2.14 25.89
CA ARG A 314 -9.30 -3.21 25.76
C ARG A 314 -8.72 -4.46 25.09
N MET A 315 -7.98 -4.31 23.98
CA MET A 315 -7.32 -5.45 23.30
C MET A 315 -6.42 -6.22 24.26
N HIS A 316 -5.65 -5.50 25.08
CA HIS A 316 -4.81 -6.14 26.09
C HIS A 316 -5.64 -6.85 27.18
N SER A 317 -6.71 -6.24 27.67
CA SER A 317 -7.60 -6.85 28.68
C SER A 317 -8.34 -8.08 28.15
N GLU A 318 -8.57 -8.16 26.86
CA GLU A 318 -9.17 -9.29 26.14
C GLU A 318 -8.15 -10.41 25.81
N GLY A 319 -6.88 -10.25 26.19
CA GLY A 319 -5.85 -11.30 26.11
C GLY A 319 -4.81 -11.14 25.02
N GLU A 320 -4.82 -10.03 24.26
CA GLU A 320 -3.71 -9.74 23.34
C GLU A 320 -2.42 -9.44 24.13
N LYS A 321 -1.28 -9.94 23.64
CA LYS A 321 0.01 -9.70 24.28
C LYS A 321 0.32 -8.21 24.32
N LYS A 322 0.88 -7.76 25.44
CA LYS A 322 1.22 -6.35 25.67
C LYS A 322 2.17 -5.81 24.60
N GLU A 323 3.20 -6.58 24.27
CA GLU A 323 4.19 -6.26 23.23
C GLU A 323 3.51 -6.01 21.88
N ARG A 324 2.57 -6.87 21.49
CA ARG A 324 1.84 -6.75 20.24
C ARG A 324 0.95 -5.52 20.20
N VAL A 325 0.24 -5.25 21.29
CA VAL A 325 -0.63 -4.07 21.43
C VAL A 325 0.17 -2.77 21.34
N VAL A 326 1.34 -2.71 21.98
CA VAL A 326 2.24 -1.56 21.91
C VAL A 326 2.81 -1.39 20.49
N CYS A 327 3.22 -2.48 19.83
CA CYS A 327 3.63 -2.45 18.43
C CYS A 327 2.52 -1.93 17.51
N ASP A 328 1.27 -2.39 17.70
CA ASP A 328 0.11 -1.93 16.93
C ASP A 328 -0.10 -0.41 17.08
N TYR A 329 0.02 0.10 18.30
CA TYR A 329 -0.15 1.52 18.55
C TYR A 329 0.97 2.36 17.93
N ILE A 330 2.24 1.97 18.13
CA ILE A 330 3.39 2.70 17.59
C ILE A 330 3.40 2.66 16.07
N SER A 331 3.14 1.51 15.45
CA SER A 331 3.08 1.37 14.00
C SER A 331 2.01 2.25 13.36
N GLY A 332 0.92 2.50 14.08
CA GLY A 332 -0.14 3.41 13.66
C GLY A 332 0.21 4.90 13.73
N MET A 333 1.34 5.29 14.32
CA MET A 333 1.75 6.69 14.39
C MET A 333 2.23 7.21 13.03
N THR A 334 2.13 8.52 12.83
CA THR A 334 2.88 9.24 11.80
C THR A 334 4.24 9.64 12.36
N ASP A 335 5.20 9.96 11.49
CA ASP A 335 6.54 10.40 11.90
C ASP A 335 6.45 11.61 12.83
N GLN A 336 5.63 12.60 12.46
CA GLN A 336 5.43 13.80 13.27
C GLN A 336 4.79 13.51 14.63
N TYR A 337 3.83 12.58 14.66
CA TYR A 337 3.18 12.20 15.91
C TYR A 337 4.12 11.44 16.84
N ALA A 338 4.96 10.55 16.31
CA ALA A 338 5.99 9.87 17.09
C ALA A 338 6.99 10.86 17.70
N VAL A 339 7.47 11.83 16.91
CA VAL A 339 8.35 12.91 17.41
C VAL A 339 7.65 13.77 18.47
N ALA A 340 6.37 14.09 18.27
CA ALA A 340 5.62 14.89 19.24
C ALA A 340 5.46 14.13 20.57
N LYS A 341 5.16 12.84 20.53
CA LYS A 341 5.05 11.99 21.72
C LYS A 341 6.41 11.80 22.43
N TYR A 342 7.46 11.67 21.65
CA TYR A 342 8.81 11.62 22.22
C TYR A 342 9.14 12.91 22.98
N ARG A 343 8.87 14.06 22.40
CA ARG A 343 9.08 15.36 23.08
C ARG A 343 8.23 15.49 24.32
N GLU A 344 6.99 15.02 24.28
CA GLU A 344 6.07 15.09 25.42
C GLU A 344 6.60 14.33 26.65
N PHE A 345 7.18 13.13 26.43
CA PHE A 345 7.58 12.22 27.50
C PHE A 345 9.05 12.38 27.95
N PHE A 346 9.94 12.73 27.03
CA PHE A 346 11.38 12.67 27.29
C PHE A 346 12.08 14.01 27.28
N LEU A 347 11.45 15.09 26.84
CA LEU A 347 12.04 16.41 26.89
C LEU A 347 11.38 17.26 27.97
N PRO A 348 12.21 17.98 28.81
CA PRO A 348 11.68 18.90 29.79
C PRO A 348 10.82 20.00 29.11
N LYS A 349 9.67 20.31 29.69
CA LYS A 349 8.86 21.45 29.29
C LYS A 349 9.42 22.72 29.94
N ALA A 350 9.41 23.82 29.19
CA ALA A 350 9.68 25.12 29.79
C ALA A 350 8.64 25.41 30.90
N TRP A 351 9.08 25.94 32.03
CA TRP A 351 8.17 26.35 33.06
C TRP A 351 7.44 27.60 32.58
N GLU A 352 6.16 27.48 32.28
CA GLU A 352 5.29 28.65 32.05
C GLU A 352 4.84 29.16 33.41
N ILE A 353 5.42 30.34 33.82
CA ILE A 353 4.90 31.14 34.92
C ILE A 353 3.70 31.87 34.36
N GLY A 354 2.49 31.43 34.73
CA GLY A 354 1.22 32.11 34.42
C GLY A 354 1.09 33.47 35.15
#